data_73182f15bb9a81c0b3926e92dc385eee
#
_entry.id   73182f15bb9a81c0b3926e92dc385eee
#
_cell.length_a   1.000
_cell.length_b   1.000
_cell.length_c   1.000
_cell.angle_alpha   90.00
_cell.angle_beta   90.00
_cell.angle_gamma   90.00
#
_symmetry.space_group_name_H-M   'P 1'
#
loop_
_entity.id
_entity.type
_entity.pdbx_description
1 polymer ?
#
loop_
_entity_poly.entity_id
_entity_poly.type
_entity_poly.pdbx_seq_one_letter_code
_entity_poly.pdbx_strand_id
1 'polypeptide(L)'
;VMSLERRLALLAQARAAGAWIIEDDYDSEFRHQGAPLSAVQGLAEDAPVIYLGTFSKVMFPALRLGFMVVPPALAPVLRRTTGALMLRGRVAEQLALADFIDAGHFTRHLRRMRRLYVSTPTE
;
A
#
# COMPACT_ATOMS: atom_id res chain seq x y z
N VAL A 1 4.07 12.65 -10.85
CA VAL A 1 2.96 11.69 -10.67
C VAL A 1 2.51 11.20 -12.04
N MET A 2 2.37 9.88 -12.22
CA MET A 2 1.95 9.28 -13.49
C MET A 2 0.46 9.55 -13.75
N SER A 3 0.12 10.04 -14.95
CA SER A 3 -1.28 10.26 -15.36
C SER A 3 -2.05 8.94 -15.46
N LEU A 4 -3.39 8.99 -15.41
CA LEU A 4 -4.23 7.81 -15.57
C LEU A 4 -3.98 7.10 -16.92
N GLU A 5 -3.86 7.85 -17.99
CA GLU A 5 -3.59 7.32 -19.33
C GLU A 5 -2.29 6.49 -19.35
N ARG A 6 -1.20 7.01 -18.77
CA ARG A 6 0.07 6.28 -18.69
C ARG A 6 -0.01 5.03 -17.81
N ARG A 7 -0.82 5.06 -16.75
CA ARG A 7 -1.06 3.90 -15.88
C ARG A 7 -1.81 2.79 -16.63
N LEU A 8 -2.82 3.15 -17.42
CA LEU A 8 -3.56 2.20 -18.25
C LEU A 8 -2.67 1.62 -19.36
N ALA A 9 -1.86 2.45 -20.01
CA ALA A 9 -0.89 2.01 -21.01
C ALA A 9 0.14 1.02 -20.40
N LEU A 10 0.64 1.31 -19.21
CA LEU A 10 1.56 0.42 -18.49
C LEU A 10 0.93 -0.93 -18.19
N LEU A 11 -0.33 -0.95 -17.73
CA LEU A 11 -1.08 -2.20 -17.51
C LEU A 11 -1.24 -3.02 -18.78
N ALA A 12 -1.58 -2.36 -19.89
CA ALA A 12 -1.72 -3.02 -21.19
C ALA A 12 -0.40 -3.65 -21.66
N GLN A 13 0.70 -2.92 -21.51
CA GLN A 13 2.04 -3.42 -21.85
C GLN A 13 2.45 -4.60 -20.97
N ALA A 14 2.23 -4.52 -19.66
CA ALA A 14 2.55 -5.59 -18.73
C ALA A 14 1.78 -6.88 -19.07
N ARG A 15 0.49 -6.76 -19.38
CA ARG A 15 -0.33 -7.90 -19.83
C ARG A 15 0.18 -8.49 -21.12
N ALA A 16 0.47 -7.68 -22.13
CA ALA A 16 0.97 -8.13 -23.42
C ALA A 16 2.33 -8.84 -23.32
N ALA A 17 3.18 -8.39 -22.40
CA ALA A 17 4.51 -8.95 -22.16
C ALA A 17 4.52 -10.13 -21.15
N GLY A 18 3.39 -10.46 -20.51
CA GLY A 18 3.35 -11.44 -19.41
C GLY A 18 4.19 -11.01 -18.21
N ALA A 19 4.35 -9.70 -17.99
CA ALA A 19 5.19 -9.11 -16.95
C ALA A 19 4.36 -8.69 -15.73
N TRP A 20 5.01 -8.63 -14.58
CA TRP A 20 4.45 -8.09 -13.35
C TRP A 20 4.91 -6.65 -13.11
N ILE A 21 4.03 -5.83 -12.57
CA ILE A 21 4.34 -4.48 -12.09
C ILE A 21 4.49 -4.55 -10.57
N ILE A 22 5.54 -3.97 -10.03
CA ILE A 22 5.66 -3.73 -8.60
C ILE A 22 5.36 -2.25 -8.36
N GLU A 23 4.25 -1.97 -7.67
CA GLU A 23 3.85 -0.62 -7.27
C GLU A 23 4.24 -0.40 -5.82
N ASP A 24 5.29 0.39 -5.60
CA ASP A 24 5.73 0.78 -4.27
C ASP A 24 5.07 2.12 -3.89
N ASP A 25 4.07 2.05 -3.03
CA ASP A 25 3.34 3.22 -2.56
C ASP A 25 3.89 3.70 -1.23
N TYR A 26 4.71 4.71 -1.34
CA TYR A 26 5.49 5.21 -0.23
C TYR A 26 4.79 6.34 0.57
N ASP A 27 3.92 7.16 -0.05
CA ASP A 27 3.36 8.37 0.58
C ASP A 27 1.96 8.79 0.10
N SER A 28 1.19 7.91 -0.51
CA SER A 28 -0.11 8.26 -1.10
C SER A 28 -1.12 8.79 -0.07
N GLU A 29 -1.02 8.36 1.18
CA GLU A 29 -1.94 8.78 2.25
C GLU A 29 -1.80 10.26 2.64
N PHE A 30 -0.65 10.88 2.37
CA PHE A 30 -0.33 12.27 2.74
C PHE A 30 -0.30 13.25 1.58
N ARG A 31 -0.88 12.90 0.43
CA ARG A 31 -0.98 13.83 -0.68
C ARG A 31 -1.86 15.02 -0.33
N HIS A 32 -1.23 16.21 -0.44
CA HIS A 32 -1.84 17.47 -0.04
C HIS A 32 -2.68 18.15 -1.13
N GLN A 33 -2.57 17.72 -2.41
CA GLN A 33 -3.26 18.37 -3.53
C GLN A 33 -3.87 17.34 -4.49
N GLY A 34 -5.14 17.56 -4.85
CA GLY A 34 -5.88 16.78 -5.84
C GLY A 34 -6.68 15.61 -5.26
N ALA A 35 -7.53 15.04 -6.08
CA ALA A 35 -8.26 13.81 -5.74
C ALA A 35 -7.26 12.64 -5.54
N PRO A 36 -7.54 11.72 -4.61
CA PRO A 36 -6.72 10.53 -4.46
C PRO A 36 -6.63 9.80 -5.81
N LEU A 37 -5.43 9.62 -6.32
CA LEU A 37 -5.24 8.78 -7.49
C LEU A 37 -5.32 7.33 -7.05
N SER A 38 -6.20 6.57 -7.68
CA SER A 38 -6.27 5.13 -7.46
C SER A 38 -4.91 4.48 -7.74
N ALA A 39 -4.52 3.53 -6.91
CA ALA A 39 -3.36 2.70 -7.18
C ALA A 39 -3.50 2.02 -8.55
N VAL A 40 -2.40 1.71 -9.22
CA VAL A 40 -2.42 0.97 -10.50
C VAL A 40 -3.07 -0.40 -10.28
N GLN A 41 -2.83 -1.01 -9.14
CA GLN A 41 -3.43 -2.27 -8.71
C GLN A 41 -4.97 -2.21 -8.71
N GLY A 42 -5.57 -1.10 -8.31
CA GLY A 42 -7.03 -0.92 -8.25
C GLY A 42 -7.69 -0.52 -9.57
N LEU A 43 -6.93 -0.32 -10.65
CA LEU A 43 -7.48 0.11 -11.95
C LEU A 43 -8.13 -1.02 -12.75
N ALA A 44 -7.84 -2.28 -12.43
CA ALA A 44 -8.44 -3.43 -13.06
C ALA A 44 -8.47 -4.62 -12.09
N GLU A 45 -9.51 -5.44 -12.16
CA GLU A 45 -9.74 -6.56 -11.26
C GLU A 45 -8.64 -7.63 -11.34
N ASP A 46 -8.08 -7.85 -12.52
CA ASP A 46 -7.03 -8.81 -12.83
C ASP A 46 -5.68 -8.14 -13.15
N ALA A 47 -5.43 -6.96 -12.59
CA ALA A 47 -4.20 -6.22 -12.85
C ALA A 47 -2.97 -7.05 -12.44
N PRO A 48 -1.95 -7.20 -13.32
CA PRO A 48 -0.71 -7.91 -13.00
C PRO A 48 0.19 -7.04 -12.13
N VAL A 49 -0.33 -6.59 -10.98
CA VAL A 49 0.31 -5.63 -10.09
C VAL A 49 0.45 -6.23 -8.70
N ILE A 50 1.66 -6.15 -8.16
CA ILE A 50 1.96 -6.38 -6.75
C ILE A 50 2.10 -5.02 -6.11
N TYR A 51 1.14 -4.65 -5.27
CA TYR A 51 1.16 -3.38 -4.54
C TYR A 51 1.86 -3.55 -3.19
N LEU A 52 2.78 -2.66 -2.88
CA LEU A 52 3.49 -2.62 -1.61
C LEU A 52 3.11 -1.35 -0.86
N GLY A 53 2.72 -1.51 0.39
CA GLY A 53 2.41 -0.41 1.29
C GLY A 53 3.13 -0.54 2.63
N THR A 54 3.27 0.58 3.36
CA THR A 54 3.93 0.60 4.65
C THR A 54 3.12 1.36 5.69
N PHE A 55 3.09 0.85 6.91
CA PHE A 55 2.53 1.55 8.06
C PHE A 55 3.55 2.45 8.77
N SER A 56 4.84 2.28 8.46
CA SER A 56 5.91 3.02 9.15
C SER A 56 5.86 4.52 8.94
N LYS A 57 5.33 4.98 7.81
CA LYS A 57 5.18 6.41 7.54
C LYS A 57 3.89 7.00 8.08
N VAL A 58 2.81 6.23 7.99
CA VAL A 58 1.48 6.71 8.39
C VAL A 58 1.26 6.62 9.90
N MET A 59 2.05 5.81 10.61
CA MET A 59 2.00 5.67 12.06
C MET A 59 3.31 6.12 12.71
N PHE A 60 4.29 5.24 12.80
CA PHE A 60 5.62 5.57 13.34
C PHE A 60 6.68 4.61 12.79
N PRO A 61 7.93 5.08 12.55
CA PRO A 61 8.96 4.30 11.86
C PRO A 61 9.34 2.99 12.57
N ALA A 62 9.32 2.97 13.90
CA ALA A 62 9.69 1.79 14.68
C ALA A 62 8.69 0.63 14.55
N LEU A 63 7.48 0.87 14.05
CA LEU A 63 6.49 -0.17 13.81
C LEU A 63 6.99 -1.21 12.79
N ARG A 64 7.67 -0.77 11.72
CA ARG A 64 8.31 -1.60 10.69
C ARG A 64 7.41 -2.70 10.13
N LEU A 65 6.12 -2.40 9.98
CA LEU A 65 5.15 -3.25 9.32
C LEU A 65 4.83 -2.70 7.95
N GLY A 66 4.81 -3.60 6.98
CA GLY A 66 4.34 -3.36 5.63
C GLY A 66 3.31 -4.41 5.23
N PHE A 67 2.70 -4.21 4.09
CA PHE A 67 1.75 -5.16 3.51
C PHE A 67 1.92 -5.20 2.00
N MET A 68 1.45 -6.27 1.39
CA MET A 68 1.34 -6.37 -0.06
C MET A 68 -0.07 -6.79 -0.45
N VAL A 69 -0.58 -6.18 -1.51
CA VAL A 69 -1.79 -6.62 -2.19
C VAL A 69 -1.36 -7.29 -3.49
N VAL A 70 -1.72 -8.54 -3.65
CA VAL A 70 -1.23 -9.37 -4.75
C VAL A 70 -2.37 -9.99 -5.52
N PRO A 71 -2.19 -10.27 -6.82
CA PRO A 71 -3.16 -11.05 -7.58
C PRO A 71 -3.45 -12.40 -6.93
N PRO A 72 -4.72 -12.88 -6.95
CA PRO A 72 -5.10 -14.13 -6.29
C PRO A 72 -4.24 -15.33 -6.68
N ALA A 73 -3.79 -15.40 -7.93
CA ALA A 73 -2.92 -16.47 -8.43
C ALA A 73 -1.55 -16.54 -7.72
N LEU A 74 -1.03 -15.40 -7.25
CA LEU A 74 0.27 -15.33 -6.55
C LEU A 74 0.13 -15.52 -5.04
N ALA A 75 -1.03 -15.28 -4.47
CA ALA A 75 -1.24 -15.26 -3.03
C ALA A 75 -0.78 -16.56 -2.31
N PRO A 76 -1.08 -17.78 -2.82
CA PRO A 76 -0.63 -19.01 -2.15
C PRO A 76 0.88 -19.17 -2.12
N VAL A 77 1.57 -18.81 -3.22
CA VAL A 77 3.03 -18.91 -3.32
C VAL A 77 3.69 -17.91 -2.41
N LEU A 78 3.29 -16.63 -2.49
CA LEU A 78 3.87 -15.57 -1.67
C LEU A 78 3.63 -15.79 -0.18
N ARG A 79 2.46 -16.30 0.21
CA ARG A 79 2.17 -16.63 1.61
C ARG A 79 3.10 -17.71 2.15
N ARG A 80 3.40 -18.76 1.38
CA ARG A 80 4.35 -19.80 1.77
C ARG A 80 5.77 -19.25 1.86
N THR A 81 6.19 -18.47 0.86
CA THR A 81 7.54 -17.92 0.79
C THR A 81 7.80 -16.93 1.92
N THR A 82 6.89 -15.99 2.17
CA THR A 82 7.03 -15.03 3.27
C THR A 82 6.99 -15.72 4.62
N GLY A 83 6.13 -16.73 4.81
CA GLY A 83 6.09 -17.51 6.03
C GLY A 83 7.39 -18.28 6.31
N ALA A 84 8.05 -18.78 5.27
CA ALA A 84 9.33 -19.48 5.39
C ALA A 84 10.51 -18.53 5.66
N LEU A 85 10.54 -17.38 4.97
CA LEU A 85 11.64 -16.41 5.07
C LEU A 85 11.58 -15.57 6.35
N MET A 86 10.40 -15.22 6.82
CA MET A 86 10.22 -14.27 7.93
C MET A 86 10.02 -14.93 9.30
N LEU A 87 10.22 -16.24 9.42
CA LEU A 87 10.10 -16.97 10.69
C LEU A 87 8.87 -16.57 11.50
N ARG A 88 7.71 -16.46 10.83
CA ARG A 88 6.41 -16.05 11.38
C ARG A 88 6.33 -14.60 11.87
N GLY A 89 7.26 -13.73 11.48
CA GLY A 89 7.13 -12.29 11.62
C GLY A 89 6.74 -11.78 13.01
N ARG A 90 6.52 -10.51 13.10
CA ARG A 90 6.13 -9.78 14.32
C ARG A 90 4.61 -9.92 14.56
N VAL A 91 4.19 -11.12 14.97
CA VAL A 91 2.75 -11.47 15.09
C VAL A 91 2.02 -10.57 16.09
N ALA A 92 2.66 -10.27 17.23
CA ALA A 92 2.05 -9.42 18.24
C ALA A 92 1.74 -8.02 17.72
N GLU A 93 2.69 -7.42 16.99
CA GLU A 93 2.50 -6.10 16.37
C GLU A 93 1.46 -6.14 15.25
N GLN A 94 1.40 -7.21 14.47
CA GLN A 94 0.37 -7.38 13.44
C GLN A 94 -1.03 -7.48 14.05
N LEU A 95 -1.20 -8.25 15.13
CA LEU A 95 -2.47 -8.37 15.85
C LEU A 95 -2.88 -7.05 16.49
N ALA A 96 -1.95 -6.36 17.16
CA ALA A 96 -2.22 -5.05 17.74
C ALA A 96 -2.62 -4.02 16.69
N LEU A 97 -1.99 -4.05 15.51
CA LEU A 97 -2.36 -3.19 14.39
C LEU A 97 -3.74 -3.54 13.84
N ALA A 98 -4.09 -4.82 13.74
CA ALA A 98 -5.40 -5.25 13.31
C ALA A 98 -6.49 -4.72 14.25
N ASP A 99 -6.33 -4.91 15.56
CA ASP A 99 -7.25 -4.37 16.57
C ASP A 99 -7.38 -2.85 16.48
N PHE A 100 -6.26 -2.16 16.26
CA PHE A 100 -6.25 -0.70 16.09
C PHE A 100 -7.01 -0.23 14.85
N ILE A 101 -6.93 -0.98 13.75
CA ILE A 101 -7.69 -0.72 12.52
C ILE A 101 -9.17 -1.00 12.75
N ASP A 102 -9.52 -2.16 13.29
CA ASP A 102 -10.91 -2.60 13.47
C ASP A 102 -11.67 -1.70 14.45
N ALA A 103 -11.00 -1.19 15.49
CA ALA A 103 -11.57 -0.20 16.42
C ALA A 103 -11.72 1.22 15.80
N GLY A 104 -11.34 1.42 14.54
CA GLY A 104 -11.42 2.70 13.84
C GLY A 104 -10.40 3.75 14.28
N HIS A 105 -9.43 3.36 15.11
CA HIS A 105 -8.37 4.25 15.59
C HIS A 105 -7.45 4.69 14.46
N PHE A 106 -7.14 3.79 13.53
CA PHE A 106 -6.30 4.08 12.37
C PHE A 106 -6.91 5.17 11.49
N THR A 107 -8.20 5.07 11.17
CA THR A 107 -8.92 6.09 10.38
C THR A 107 -8.90 7.45 11.07
N ARG A 108 -9.11 7.50 12.39
CA ARG A 108 -9.02 8.74 13.18
C ARG A 108 -7.61 9.32 13.16
N HIS A 109 -6.60 8.48 13.29
CA HIS A 109 -5.20 8.87 13.22
C HIS A 109 -4.86 9.51 11.86
N LEU A 110 -5.20 8.86 10.75
CA LEU A 110 -4.98 9.40 9.40
C LEU A 110 -5.66 10.76 9.20
N ARG A 111 -6.92 10.92 9.64
CA ARG A 111 -7.63 12.20 9.56
C ARG A 111 -6.94 13.30 10.36
N ARG A 112 -6.41 12.97 11.53
CA ARG A 112 -5.65 13.93 12.37
C ARG A 112 -4.35 14.32 11.69
N MET A 113 -3.57 13.36 11.20
CA MET A 113 -2.30 13.61 10.52
C MET A 113 -2.47 14.47 9.27
N ARG A 114 -3.46 14.17 8.42
CA ARG A 114 -3.77 15.00 7.24
C ARG A 114 -4.04 16.46 7.61
N ARG A 115 -4.78 16.73 8.70
CA ARG A 115 -5.01 18.10 9.15
C ARG A 115 -3.73 18.80 9.60
N LEU A 116 -2.86 18.10 10.31
CA LEU A 116 -1.59 18.66 10.76
C LEU A 116 -0.67 18.99 9.58
N TYR A 117 -0.57 18.11 8.60
CA TYR A 117 0.26 18.37 7.41
C TYR A 117 -0.26 19.52 6.54
N VAL A 118 -1.58 19.73 6.48
CA VAL A 118 -2.17 20.88 5.76
C VAL A 118 -1.89 22.19 6.51
N SER A 119 -1.79 22.15 7.84
CA SER A 119 -1.57 23.35 8.67
C SER A 119 -0.10 23.73 8.86
N THR A 120 0.84 22.89 8.41
CA THR A 120 2.28 23.20 8.49
C THR A 120 2.73 23.82 7.17
N PRO A 121 3.10 25.13 7.13
CA PRO A 121 3.66 25.73 5.92
C PRO A 121 4.96 24.99 5.58
N THR A 122 5.13 24.67 4.31
CA THR A 122 6.43 24.21 3.78
C THR A 122 7.37 25.42 3.78
N GLU A 123 8.35 25.44 4.71
CA GLU A 123 9.48 26.34 4.60
C GLU A 123 10.36 25.99 3.40
#